data_4c6f7642ed89bc58619b0a9b86b9e84b
#
_entry.id   4c6f7642ed89bc58619b0a9b86b9e84b
#
_cell.length_a   1.000
_cell.length_b   1.000
_cell.length_c   1.000
_cell.angle_alpha   90.00
_cell.angle_beta   90.00
_cell.angle_gamma   90.00
#
_symmetry.space_group_name_H-M   'P 1'
#
loop_
_entity.id
_entity.type
_entity.pdbx_description
1 polymer ?
#
loop_
_entity_poly.entity_id
_entity_poly.type
_entity_poly.pdbx_seq_one_letter_code
_entity_poly.pdbx_strand_id
1 'polypeptide(L)'
;MHDILDTIGEAAFRVLDRVSAAVQVDLLSVHEDMAGRSGSLAGPKQVGEFIKPYYRRIWNMLADRGARLFDQDSDGDMNAVIPAFLDAGVNCMHPMEPAANMDVVKIREQYGTRLAFYGGLDKHVLRKSENAIVQELEYKIPPLVKSGGCVLAMDHRIPNGTPLENYRFYIQKVWEILEGFQQPYLEG
;
A
#
# COMPACT_ATOMS: atom_id res chain seq x y z
N MET A 1 -13.45 20.48 -15.56
CA MET A 1 -12.67 19.54 -14.72
C MET A 1 -11.55 20.28 -13.99
N HIS A 2 -10.63 20.96 -14.70
CA HIS A 2 -9.51 21.69 -14.06
C HIS A 2 -9.95 22.67 -12.99
N ASP A 3 -10.94 23.51 -13.21
CA ASP A 3 -11.43 24.50 -12.22
C ASP A 3 -11.87 23.83 -10.88
N ILE A 4 -12.48 22.64 -10.97
CA ILE A 4 -12.89 21.89 -9.79
C ILE A 4 -11.66 21.36 -9.05
N LEU A 5 -10.72 20.76 -9.80
CA LEU A 5 -9.49 20.21 -9.23
C LEU A 5 -8.60 21.31 -8.66
N ASP A 6 -8.52 22.47 -9.30
CA ASP A 6 -7.78 23.63 -8.82
C ASP A 6 -8.37 24.12 -7.48
N THR A 7 -9.71 24.19 -7.39
CA THR A 7 -10.40 24.62 -6.17
C THR A 7 -10.15 23.64 -5.01
N ILE A 8 -10.34 22.34 -5.26
CA ILE A 8 -10.14 21.30 -4.24
C ILE A 8 -8.65 21.20 -3.86
N GLY A 9 -7.77 21.20 -4.86
CA GLY A 9 -6.32 21.13 -4.66
C GLY A 9 -5.77 22.32 -3.87
N GLU A 10 -6.27 23.53 -4.13
CA GLU A 10 -5.89 24.72 -3.35
C GLU A 10 -6.39 24.62 -1.90
N ALA A 11 -7.62 24.15 -1.69
CA ALA A 11 -8.15 23.97 -0.33
C ALA A 11 -7.33 22.93 0.45
N ALA A 12 -7.04 21.76 -0.17
CA ALA A 12 -6.22 20.72 0.43
C ALA A 12 -4.79 21.22 0.74
N PHE A 13 -4.18 21.95 -0.21
CA PHE A 13 -2.86 22.54 -0.01
C PHE A 13 -2.82 23.47 1.18
N ARG A 14 -3.77 24.42 1.30
CA ARG A 14 -3.82 25.38 2.42
C ARG A 14 -3.99 24.70 3.77
N VAL A 15 -4.81 23.65 3.85
CA VAL A 15 -5.01 22.89 5.08
C VAL A 15 -3.72 22.20 5.49
N LEU A 16 -3.11 21.45 4.55
CA LEU A 16 -1.88 20.69 4.82
C LEU A 16 -0.68 21.60 5.08
N ASP A 17 -0.59 22.76 4.43
CA ASP A 17 0.42 23.78 4.70
C ASP A 17 0.37 24.26 6.15
N ARG A 18 -0.84 24.58 6.65
CA ARG A 18 -1.03 25.01 8.05
C ARG A 18 -0.76 23.90 9.05
N VAL A 19 -1.23 22.68 8.77
CA VAL A 19 -1.01 21.51 9.64
C VAL A 19 0.49 21.19 9.75
N SER A 20 1.16 21.08 8.62
CA SER A 20 2.60 20.72 8.58
C SER A 20 3.53 21.84 9.04
N ALA A 21 3.05 23.08 9.15
CA ALA A 21 3.77 24.16 9.81
C ALA A 21 3.71 24.05 11.35
N ALA A 22 2.70 23.38 11.89
CA ALA A 22 2.49 23.24 13.34
C ALA A 22 2.96 21.90 13.90
N VAL A 23 2.93 20.83 13.09
CA VAL A 23 3.30 19.47 13.50
C VAL A 23 4.13 18.78 12.43
N GLN A 24 5.02 17.89 12.85
CA GLN A 24 5.73 17.01 11.92
C GLN A 24 4.76 16.02 11.29
N VAL A 25 4.77 15.95 9.96
CA VAL A 25 4.02 14.95 9.17
C VAL A 25 5.02 13.94 8.63
N ASP A 26 4.87 12.68 8.99
CA ASP A 26 5.73 11.59 8.52
C ASP A 26 5.15 10.89 7.29
N LEU A 27 3.81 10.78 7.25
CA LEU A 27 3.05 10.12 6.21
C LEU A 27 1.87 11.01 5.77
N LEU A 28 1.69 11.16 4.46
CA LEU A 28 0.43 11.59 3.85
C LEU A 28 -0.24 10.36 3.22
N SER A 29 -1.44 10.04 3.63
CA SER A 29 -2.28 9.02 2.99
C SER A 29 -3.46 9.67 2.28
N VAL A 30 -3.68 9.29 1.04
CA VAL A 30 -4.82 9.71 0.23
C VAL A 30 -5.67 8.50 -0.08
N HIS A 31 -6.94 8.55 0.35
CA HIS A 31 -7.91 7.47 0.14
C HIS A 31 -8.82 7.81 -1.03
N GLU A 32 -8.54 7.20 -2.18
CA GLU A 32 -9.30 7.36 -3.41
C GLU A 32 -9.27 6.04 -4.20
N ASP A 33 -10.40 5.38 -4.32
CA ASP A 33 -10.52 4.13 -5.09
C ASP A 33 -10.41 4.41 -6.59
N MET A 34 -9.21 4.24 -7.12
CA MET A 34 -8.86 4.54 -8.50
C MET A 34 -8.97 3.34 -9.44
N ALA A 35 -9.33 2.18 -8.91
CA ALA A 35 -9.42 0.95 -9.67
C ALA A 35 -10.58 0.06 -9.21
N GLY A 36 -11.06 -0.76 -10.12
CA GLY A 36 -11.91 -1.91 -9.83
C GLY A 36 -11.13 -3.21 -10.01
N ARG A 37 -11.81 -4.34 -9.83
CA ARG A 37 -11.21 -5.67 -9.97
C ARG A 37 -10.59 -5.93 -11.36
N SER A 38 -11.13 -5.29 -12.40
CA SER A 38 -10.72 -5.49 -13.80
C SER A 38 -9.73 -4.47 -14.31
N GLY A 39 -9.23 -3.56 -13.46
CA GLY A 39 -8.27 -2.54 -13.83
C GLY A 39 -8.62 -1.15 -13.32
N SER A 40 -7.74 -0.20 -13.58
CA SER A 40 -7.86 1.19 -13.16
C SER A 40 -9.02 1.91 -13.87
N LEU A 41 -9.73 2.76 -13.14
CA LEU A 41 -10.79 3.64 -13.65
C LEU A 41 -10.22 4.82 -14.48
N ALA A 42 -9.02 5.26 -14.15
CA ALA A 42 -8.28 6.28 -14.85
C ALA A 42 -7.00 5.69 -15.45
N GLY A 43 -6.70 5.97 -16.71
CA GLY A 43 -5.46 5.53 -17.33
C GLY A 43 -4.25 6.37 -16.90
N PRO A 44 -3.02 5.95 -17.25
CA PRO A 44 -1.79 6.68 -16.90
C PRO A 44 -1.77 8.14 -17.37
N LYS A 45 -2.39 8.43 -18.53
CA LYS A 45 -2.51 9.81 -19.05
C LYS A 45 -3.38 10.68 -18.14
N GLN A 46 -4.53 10.17 -17.71
CA GLN A 46 -5.44 10.88 -16.83
C GLN A 46 -4.80 11.11 -15.45
N VAL A 47 -4.09 10.12 -14.91
CA VAL A 47 -3.31 10.29 -13.67
C VAL A 47 -2.27 11.40 -13.85
N GLY A 48 -1.55 11.42 -14.96
CA GLY A 48 -0.56 12.46 -15.27
C GLY A 48 -1.16 13.86 -15.43
N GLU A 49 -2.34 13.97 -16.03
CA GLU A 49 -3.01 15.25 -16.30
C GLU A 49 -3.77 15.79 -15.10
N PHE A 50 -4.56 14.94 -14.41
CA PHE A 50 -5.55 15.38 -13.43
C PHE A 50 -5.15 15.12 -11.98
N ILE A 51 -4.16 14.25 -11.70
CA ILE A 51 -3.75 13.89 -10.33
C ILE A 51 -2.34 14.39 -10.02
N LYS A 52 -1.38 14.08 -10.87
CA LYS A 52 0.03 14.40 -10.65
C LYS A 52 0.31 15.85 -10.28
N PRO A 53 -0.26 16.89 -10.93
CA PRO A 53 0.06 18.28 -10.59
C PRO A 53 -0.28 18.62 -9.14
N TYR A 54 -1.43 18.13 -8.66
CA TYR A 54 -1.93 18.40 -7.30
C TYR A 54 -1.15 17.58 -6.26
N TYR A 55 -0.92 16.30 -6.54
CA TYR A 55 -0.12 15.42 -5.68
C TYR A 55 1.29 15.95 -5.51
N ARG A 56 1.96 16.28 -6.61
CA ARG A 56 3.33 16.83 -6.56
C ARG A 56 3.42 18.12 -5.79
N ARG A 57 2.47 19.04 -5.98
CA ARG A 57 2.44 20.30 -5.26
C ARG A 57 2.37 20.11 -3.74
N ILE A 58 1.46 19.25 -3.29
CA ILE A 58 1.28 18.94 -1.87
C ILE A 58 2.48 18.16 -1.35
N TRP A 59 2.88 17.11 -2.06
CA TRP A 59 3.97 16.25 -1.65
C TRP A 59 5.31 16.99 -1.52
N ASN A 60 5.65 17.82 -2.49
CA ASN A 60 6.90 18.58 -2.43
C ASN A 60 6.94 19.47 -1.17
N MET A 61 5.85 20.17 -0.86
CA MET A 61 5.75 20.99 0.35
C MET A 61 5.92 20.16 1.63
N LEU A 62 5.29 18.99 1.71
CA LEU A 62 5.41 18.12 2.88
C LEU A 62 6.80 17.47 2.98
N ALA A 63 7.37 17.04 1.86
CA ALA A 63 8.71 16.46 1.81
C ALA A 63 9.79 17.46 2.21
N ASP A 64 9.68 18.72 1.79
CA ASP A 64 10.57 19.81 2.22
C ASP A 64 10.50 20.05 3.74
N ARG A 65 9.42 19.63 4.38
CA ARG A 65 9.20 19.67 5.84
C ARG A 65 9.51 18.35 6.55
N GLY A 66 10.05 17.37 5.84
CA GLY A 66 10.53 16.11 6.41
C GLY A 66 9.58 14.92 6.30
N ALA A 67 8.43 15.04 5.60
CA ALA A 67 7.58 13.89 5.30
C ALA A 67 8.32 12.88 4.41
N ARG A 68 8.11 11.59 4.68
CA ARG A 68 8.85 10.52 3.99
C ARG A 68 7.97 9.56 3.20
N LEU A 69 6.73 9.39 3.61
CA LEU A 69 5.80 8.45 3.01
C LEU A 69 4.59 9.17 2.43
N PHE A 70 4.35 8.93 1.15
CA PHE A 70 3.15 9.35 0.44
C PHE A 70 2.40 8.12 -0.04
N ASP A 71 1.32 7.81 0.66
CA ASP A 71 0.55 6.61 0.48
C ASP A 71 -0.71 6.85 -0.33
N GLN A 72 -0.97 5.96 -1.29
CA GLN A 72 -2.23 5.87 -2.01
C GLN A 72 -3.00 4.65 -1.51
N ASP A 73 -4.11 4.91 -0.86
CA ASP A 73 -5.13 3.92 -0.54
C ASP A 73 -6.06 3.76 -1.73
N SER A 74 -6.06 2.59 -2.34
CA SER A 74 -6.94 2.27 -3.45
C SER A 74 -7.18 0.78 -3.56
N ASP A 75 -8.42 0.39 -3.50
CA ASP A 75 -8.85 -0.95 -3.87
C ASP A 75 -8.64 -1.20 -5.37
N GLY A 76 -8.68 -2.47 -5.76
CA GLY A 76 -8.68 -2.89 -7.14
C GLY A 76 -7.30 -3.08 -7.79
N ASP A 77 -7.33 -3.32 -9.08
CA ASP A 77 -6.12 -3.58 -9.89
C ASP A 77 -5.47 -2.26 -10.34
N MET A 78 -4.47 -1.84 -9.58
CA MET A 78 -3.69 -0.63 -9.82
C MET A 78 -2.46 -0.85 -10.72
N ASN A 79 -2.17 -2.08 -11.16
CA ASN A 79 -0.94 -2.42 -11.87
C ASN A 79 -0.62 -1.47 -13.04
N ALA A 80 -1.61 -1.13 -13.86
CA ALA A 80 -1.42 -0.29 -15.03
C ALA A 80 -1.03 1.17 -14.70
N VAL A 81 -1.34 1.64 -13.49
CA VAL A 81 -1.15 3.05 -13.10
C VAL A 81 -0.10 3.26 -12.01
N ILE A 82 0.46 2.19 -11.43
CA ILE A 82 1.58 2.30 -10.48
C ILE A 82 2.68 3.24 -11.00
N PRO A 83 3.18 3.13 -12.25
CA PRO A 83 4.23 4.02 -12.73
C PRO A 83 3.83 5.50 -12.73
N ALA A 84 2.57 5.80 -13.04
CA ALA A 84 2.07 7.17 -13.06
C ALA A 84 1.91 7.75 -11.64
N PHE A 85 1.51 6.92 -10.67
CA PHE A 85 1.46 7.33 -9.25
C PHE A 85 2.86 7.52 -8.65
N LEU A 86 3.83 6.66 -8.97
CA LEU A 86 5.24 6.87 -8.60
C LEU A 86 5.76 8.20 -9.18
N ASP A 87 5.42 8.50 -10.43
CA ASP A 87 5.76 9.78 -11.07
C ASP A 87 5.02 10.97 -10.44
N ALA A 88 3.84 10.76 -9.88
CA ALA A 88 3.11 11.76 -9.08
C ALA A 88 3.67 11.97 -7.66
N GLY A 89 4.62 11.14 -7.22
CA GLY A 89 5.29 11.25 -5.91
C GLY A 89 4.86 10.23 -4.88
N VAL A 90 3.84 9.42 -5.19
CA VAL A 90 3.44 8.29 -4.33
C VAL A 90 4.61 7.31 -4.21
N ASN A 91 4.92 6.88 -2.99
CA ASN A 91 5.95 5.90 -2.71
C ASN A 91 5.49 4.79 -1.74
N CYS A 92 4.21 4.79 -1.41
CA CYS A 92 3.55 3.74 -0.64
C CYS A 92 2.17 3.46 -1.23
N MET A 93 1.70 2.23 -1.19
CA MET A 93 0.36 1.83 -1.60
C MET A 93 -0.25 0.78 -0.68
N HIS A 94 -1.56 0.84 -0.50
CA HIS A 94 -2.37 -0.19 0.13
C HIS A 94 -3.79 -0.21 -0.46
N PRO A 95 -4.59 -1.26 -0.23
CA PRO A 95 -4.29 -2.48 0.55
C PRO A 95 -3.59 -3.58 -0.24
N MET A 96 -3.27 -3.37 -1.52
CA MET A 96 -2.59 -4.34 -2.40
C MET A 96 -3.41 -5.63 -2.52
N GLU A 97 -4.62 -5.52 -3.02
CA GLU A 97 -5.67 -6.54 -3.00
C GLU A 97 -5.36 -7.73 -3.94
N PRO A 98 -5.03 -8.96 -3.41
CA PRO A 98 -4.69 -10.10 -4.27
C PRO A 98 -5.87 -10.56 -5.15
N ALA A 99 -7.11 -10.40 -4.67
CA ALA A 99 -8.33 -10.72 -5.43
C ALA A 99 -8.51 -9.82 -6.67
N ALA A 100 -7.78 -8.70 -6.74
CA ALA A 100 -7.71 -7.78 -7.86
C ALA A 100 -6.32 -7.79 -8.53
N ASN A 101 -5.64 -8.92 -8.57
CA ASN A 101 -4.35 -9.12 -9.22
C ASN A 101 -3.15 -8.33 -8.66
N MET A 102 -3.26 -7.77 -7.45
CA MET A 102 -2.13 -7.10 -6.78
C MET A 102 -1.23 -8.13 -6.12
N ASP A 103 -0.29 -8.67 -6.89
CA ASP A 103 0.71 -9.62 -6.40
C ASP A 103 1.93 -8.87 -5.85
N VAL A 104 1.99 -8.74 -4.53
CA VAL A 104 3.03 -7.95 -3.84
C VAL A 104 4.45 -8.47 -4.06
N VAL A 105 4.63 -9.77 -4.35
CA VAL A 105 5.95 -10.34 -4.67
C VAL A 105 6.41 -9.85 -6.03
N LYS A 106 5.56 -9.97 -7.05
CA LYS A 106 5.87 -9.47 -8.40
C LYS A 106 6.03 -7.96 -8.46
N ILE A 107 5.21 -7.22 -7.71
CA ILE A 107 5.31 -5.78 -7.59
C ILE A 107 6.64 -5.39 -6.93
N ARG A 108 7.07 -6.12 -5.89
CA ARG A 108 8.39 -5.92 -5.29
C ARG A 108 9.53 -6.21 -6.26
N GLU A 109 9.44 -7.26 -7.05
CA GLU A 109 10.43 -7.57 -8.11
C GLU A 109 10.52 -6.47 -9.16
N GLN A 110 9.38 -5.93 -9.57
CA GLN A 110 9.31 -4.92 -10.62
C GLN A 110 9.76 -3.52 -10.16
N TYR A 111 9.35 -3.10 -8.97
CA TYR A 111 9.56 -1.71 -8.50
C TYR A 111 10.65 -1.58 -7.44
N GLY A 112 11.10 -2.70 -6.88
CA GLY A 112 12.08 -2.70 -5.81
C GLY A 112 11.58 -1.95 -4.58
N THR A 113 12.48 -1.27 -3.86
CA THR A 113 12.15 -0.49 -2.66
C THR A 113 11.64 0.93 -2.98
N ARG A 114 11.47 1.28 -4.25
CA ARG A 114 10.84 2.56 -4.64
C ARG A 114 9.37 2.63 -4.26
N LEU A 115 8.72 1.48 -4.08
CA LEU A 115 7.34 1.35 -3.65
C LEU A 115 7.28 0.57 -2.34
N ALA A 116 6.97 1.25 -1.25
CA ALA A 116 6.55 0.65 -0.01
C ALA A 116 5.08 0.22 -0.12
N PHE A 117 4.65 -0.72 0.69
CA PHE A 117 3.22 -1.07 0.78
C PHE A 117 2.89 -1.70 2.13
N TYR A 118 1.62 -1.67 2.49
CA TYR A 118 1.09 -2.51 3.55
C TYR A 118 -0.17 -3.27 3.09
N GLY A 119 -0.44 -4.42 3.72
CA GLY A 119 -1.45 -5.36 3.24
C GLY A 119 -0.87 -6.47 2.39
N GLY A 120 -1.60 -6.84 1.36
CA GLY A 120 -1.17 -7.79 0.33
C GLY A 120 -1.33 -9.27 0.66
N LEU A 121 -1.70 -9.65 1.90
CA LEU A 121 -2.07 -11.04 2.23
C LEU A 121 -3.56 -11.26 1.94
N ASP A 122 -3.88 -12.31 1.18
CA ASP A 122 -5.26 -12.61 0.76
C ASP A 122 -6.14 -12.99 1.96
N LYS A 123 -7.03 -12.08 2.36
CA LYS A 123 -8.02 -12.32 3.42
C LYS A 123 -8.86 -13.57 3.18
N HIS A 124 -9.07 -13.97 1.92
CA HIS A 124 -9.94 -15.09 1.58
C HIS A 124 -9.34 -16.46 1.90
N VAL A 125 -8.01 -16.57 2.07
CA VAL A 125 -7.39 -17.82 2.49
C VAL A 125 -7.82 -18.26 3.89
N LEU A 126 -8.21 -17.32 4.74
CA LEU A 126 -8.70 -17.61 6.09
C LEU A 126 -10.00 -18.43 6.13
N ARG A 127 -10.72 -18.47 5.02
CA ARG A 127 -11.94 -19.32 4.85
C ARG A 127 -11.67 -20.64 4.15
N LYS A 128 -10.40 -20.91 3.82
CA LYS A 128 -9.96 -22.13 3.14
C LYS A 128 -9.27 -23.09 4.13
N SER A 129 -8.50 -24.04 3.63
CA SER A 129 -7.73 -24.97 4.45
C SER A 129 -6.47 -24.32 5.05
N GLU A 130 -5.95 -24.90 6.14
CA GLU A 130 -4.66 -24.53 6.71
C GLU A 130 -3.53 -24.55 5.66
N ASN A 131 -3.54 -25.53 4.76
CA ASN A 131 -2.57 -25.59 3.67
C ASN A 131 -2.63 -24.36 2.74
N ALA A 132 -3.82 -23.84 2.46
CA ALA A 132 -3.96 -22.63 1.66
C ALA A 132 -3.42 -21.39 2.40
N ILE A 133 -3.60 -21.34 3.72
CA ILE A 133 -3.01 -20.29 4.57
C ILE A 133 -1.48 -20.39 4.52
N VAL A 134 -0.92 -21.59 4.71
CA VAL A 134 0.53 -21.79 4.66
C VAL A 134 1.12 -21.38 3.31
N GLN A 135 0.51 -21.81 2.21
CA GLN A 135 0.98 -21.45 0.86
C GLN A 135 1.00 -19.93 0.63
N GLU A 136 -0.03 -19.21 1.07
CA GLU A 136 -0.10 -17.76 0.98
C GLU A 136 1.04 -17.09 1.77
N LEU A 137 1.24 -17.51 3.00
CA LEU A 137 2.25 -16.94 3.90
C LEU A 137 3.67 -17.24 3.44
N GLU A 138 3.96 -18.48 3.06
CA GLU A 138 5.28 -18.91 2.60
C GLU A 138 5.66 -18.29 1.25
N TYR A 139 4.69 -18.02 0.39
CA TYR A 139 4.94 -17.32 -0.87
C TYR A 139 5.31 -15.85 -0.65
N LYS A 140 4.64 -15.16 0.29
CA LYS A 140 4.75 -13.70 0.40
C LYS A 140 5.71 -13.23 1.48
N ILE A 141 5.68 -13.83 2.67
CA ILE A 141 6.43 -13.30 3.81
C ILE A 141 7.94 -13.34 3.60
N PRO A 142 8.57 -14.49 3.23
CA PRO A 142 10.02 -14.56 3.15
C PRO A 142 10.66 -13.54 2.20
N PRO A 143 10.20 -13.37 0.95
CA PRO A 143 10.81 -12.39 0.05
C PRO A 143 10.59 -10.96 0.50
N LEU A 144 9.44 -10.66 1.13
CA LEU A 144 9.11 -9.31 1.59
C LEU A 144 9.89 -8.92 2.84
N VAL A 145 10.08 -9.83 3.78
CA VAL A 145 10.93 -9.59 4.96
C VAL A 145 12.37 -9.32 4.54
N LYS A 146 12.92 -10.10 3.59
CA LYS A 146 14.28 -9.89 3.07
C LYS A 146 14.46 -8.55 2.36
N SER A 147 13.45 -8.10 1.62
CA SER A 147 13.53 -6.82 0.89
C SER A 147 13.24 -5.61 1.76
N GLY A 148 12.47 -5.76 2.83
CA GLY A 148 11.95 -4.66 3.64
C GLY A 148 10.96 -3.77 2.91
N GLY A 149 10.65 -2.60 3.48
CA GLY A 149 9.76 -1.59 2.89
C GLY A 149 8.31 -2.04 2.77
N CYS A 150 7.83 -2.87 3.69
CA CYS A 150 6.43 -3.30 3.75
C CYS A 150 5.95 -3.52 5.17
N VAL A 151 4.65 -3.38 5.37
CA VAL A 151 3.93 -3.82 6.56
C VAL A 151 3.04 -5.00 6.15
N LEU A 152 3.38 -6.18 6.63
CA LEU A 152 2.63 -7.40 6.34
C LEU A 152 1.30 -7.39 7.09
N ALA A 153 0.21 -7.38 6.35
CA ALA A 153 -1.15 -7.43 6.86
C ALA A 153 -2.07 -8.12 5.85
N MET A 154 -3.24 -8.55 6.30
CA MET A 154 -4.31 -8.88 5.35
C MET A 154 -4.65 -7.66 4.51
N ASP A 155 -5.00 -7.88 3.25
CA ASP A 155 -5.43 -6.81 2.33
C ASP A 155 -6.61 -6.00 2.88
N HIS A 156 -7.51 -6.65 3.62
CA HIS A 156 -8.65 -6.00 4.28
C HIS A 156 -8.96 -6.65 5.63
N ARG A 157 -10.07 -6.23 6.23
CA ARG A 157 -10.63 -6.85 7.42
C ARG A 157 -10.91 -8.34 7.20
N ILE A 158 -10.88 -9.09 8.28
CA ILE A 158 -11.19 -10.53 8.28
C ILE A 158 -12.61 -10.73 7.75
N PRO A 159 -12.80 -11.55 6.70
CA PRO A 159 -14.10 -11.73 6.10
C PRO A 159 -15.07 -12.52 7.01
N ASN A 160 -16.35 -12.19 6.91
CA ASN A 160 -17.40 -12.94 7.59
C ASN A 160 -17.32 -14.43 7.23
N GLY A 161 -17.60 -15.30 8.21
CA GLY A 161 -17.52 -16.74 8.02
C GLY A 161 -16.10 -17.33 8.09
N THR A 162 -15.12 -16.55 8.49
CA THR A 162 -13.79 -17.08 8.84
C THR A 162 -13.88 -17.87 10.14
N PRO A 163 -13.50 -19.19 10.15
CA PRO A 163 -13.40 -19.95 11.37
C PRO A 163 -12.35 -19.35 12.32
N LEU A 164 -12.66 -19.30 13.61
CA LEU A 164 -11.75 -18.74 14.60
C LEU A 164 -10.44 -19.54 14.70
N GLU A 165 -10.53 -20.86 14.51
CA GLU A 165 -9.36 -21.76 14.46
C GLU A 165 -8.42 -21.40 13.30
N ASN A 166 -8.94 -21.10 12.10
CA ASN A 166 -8.14 -20.67 10.96
C ASN A 166 -7.44 -19.33 11.23
N TYR A 167 -8.12 -18.40 11.89
CA TYR A 167 -7.50 -17.14 12.26
C TYR A 167 -6.37 -17.31 13.29
N ARG A 168 -6.58 -18.16 14.32
CA ARG A 168 -5.54 -18.49 15.29
C ARG A 168 -4.35 -19.18 14.62
N PHE A 169 -4.61 -20.15 13.76
CA PHE A 169 -3.59 -20.82 12.97
C PHE A 169 -2.79 -19.85 12.11
N TYR A 170 -3.47 -18.92 11.42
CA TYR A 170 -2.82 -17.88 10.64
C TYR A 170 -1.85 -17.04 11.51
N ILE A 171 -2.30 -16.55 12.64
CA ILE A 171 -1.46 -15.74 13.55
C ILE A 171 -0.24 -16.55 14.01
N GLN A 172 -0.46 -17.77 14.48
CA GLN A 172 0.64 -18.65 14.91
C GLN A 172 1.65 -18.86 13.76
N LYS A 173 1.16 -19.17 12.56
CA LYS A 173 2.03 -19.45 11.41
C LYS A 173 2.81 -18.21 10.95
N VAL A 174 2.21 -17.02 10.98
CA VAL A 174 2.93 -15.76 10.71
C VAL A 174 4.10 -15.60 11.68
N TRP A 175 3.88 -15.80 12.98
CA TRP A 175 4.96 -15.70 13.97
C TRP A 175 6.06 -16.75 13.75
N GLU A 176 5.71 -18.01 13.52
CA GLU A 176 6.69 -19.06 13.21
C GLU A 176 7.60 -18.69 12.03
N ILE A 177 7.01 -18.15 10.95
CA ILE A 177 7.79 -17.71 9.79
C ILE A 177 8.68 -16.52 10.15
N LEU A 178 8.16 -15.53 10.87
CA LEU A 178 8.92 -14.31 11.23
C LEU A 178 10.04 -14.60 12.23
N GLU A 179 9.85 -15.50 13.18
CA GLU A 179 10.89 -15.92 14.12
C GLU A 179 12.12 -16.51 13.40
N GLY A 180 11.92 -17.21 12.28
CA GLY A 180 12.99 -17.68 11.42
C GLY A 180 13.89 -16.58 10.83
N PHE A 181 13.45 -15.30 10.88
CA PHE A 181 14.22 -14.13 10.41
C PHE A 181 14.82 -13.28 11.54
N GLN A 182 14.48 -13.56 12.82
CA GLN A 182 14.93 -12.74 13.96
C GLN A 182 16.36 -13.04 14.43
N GLN A 183 17.07 -13.98 13.85
CA GLN A 183 18.46 -14.24 14.19
C GLN A 183 19.41 -13.57 13.19
N PRO A 184 19.78 -12.33 13.33
CA PRO A 184 21.08 -11.87 13.88
C PRO A 184 21.14 -10.43 14.41
N TYR A 185 20.05 -9.79 14.76
CA TYR A 185 20.07 -8.36 15.14
C TYR A 185 20.17 -8.07 16.64
N LEU A 186 20.34 -9.09 17.50
CA LEU A 186 20.46 -8.91 18.95
C LEU A 186 21.86 -9.22 19.51
N GLU A 187 22.88 -9.37 18.64
CA GLU A 187 24.28 -9.42 19.06
C GLU A 187 25.04 -8.24 18.45
N GLY A 188 24.91 -7.07 19.10
CA GLY A 188 25.64 -5.86 18.74
C GLY A 188 25.47 -4.79 19.79
#